data_2310dc61c61f0c5e7395c6fbd78c15b1
#
_entry.id   2310dc61c61f0c5e7395c6fbd78c15b1
#
_cell.length_a   1.000
_cell.length_b   1.000
_cell.length_c   1.000
_cell.angle_alpha   90.00
_cell.angle_beta   90.00
_cell.angle_gamma   90.00
#
_symmetry.space_group_name_H-M   'P 1'
#
loop_
_entity.id
_entity.type
_entity.pdbx_description
1 polymer ?
#
loop_
_entity_poly.entity_id
_entity_poly.type
_entity_poly.pdbx_seq_one_letter_code
_entity_poly.pdbx_strand_id
1 'polypeptide(L)'
;MRILREGIAYSGKDTPKYSSCSFPSVCILSDGRLFASFKAAARKIPDNKTDHAIYCVSTDNAESWSDPIEPFEPPIVDGKPTTIRTLYFVEDTPDNLIAVINAVDATMEDLPYYNEETEGLKPTYILVSHSHDGGESWSELSRVQLDSYYDMPLPLTGAPFKAKDGRIVLQLETNKHYYETEYWVHHSVLAFSSDGGYTWGDEVTVTDNRDVYYWDQRASQLAGGEIADIFWTFDRRKGDYINIHFTKSTDAGRSFAELSDAGLVGQPGTVIDGGDGSLIVPYINRDASPEIRMARSTDGGKSWRDELVVYNFGRSIKEKQNAGMNDVWSEMGKFNVGHPFITRLLDGNLMVYYYSGPSTHRTDFCYAIIEE
;
A
#
# COMPACT_ATOMS: atom_id res chain seq x y z
N MET A 1 -9.41 -22.60 -4.36
CA MET A 1 -9.10 -21.86 -3.13
C MET A 1 -10.19 -22.03 -2.09
N ARG A 2 -9.82 -22.10 -0.80
CA ARG A 2 -10.78 -22.25 0.31
C ARG A 2 -10.31 -21.43 1.52
N ILE A 3 -11.20 -20.66 2.14
CA ILE A 3 -10.91 -19.97 3.40
C ILE A 3 -10.82 -21.01 4.52
N LEU A 4 -9.68 -21.04 5.22
CA LEU A 4 -9.44 -21.91 6.37
C LEU A 4 -9.90 -21.24 7.66
N ARG A 5 -9.57 -19.95 7.81
CA ARG A 5 -9.97 -19.14 8.96
C ARG A 5 -9.92 -17.65 8.63
N GLU A 6 -10.63 -16.86 9.42
CA GLU A 6 -10.58 -15.41 9.41
C GLU A 6 -10.16 -14.92 10.80
N GLY A 7 -9.56 -13.73 10.86
CA GLY A 7 -9.11 -13.17 12.13
C GLY A 7 -8.93 -11.65 12.07
N ILE A 8 -8.60 -11.11 13.22
CA ILE A 8 -8.32 -9.68 13.43
C ILE A 8 -6.95 -9.58 14.08
N ALA A 9 -6.01 -8.92 13.40
CA ALA A 9 -4.68 -8.66 13.96
C ALA A 9 -4.70 -7.47 14.92
N TYR A 10 -5.57 -6.48 14.66
CA TYR A 10 -5.77 -5.34 15.54
C TYR A 10 -7.22 -4.89 15.49
N SER A 11 -7.82 -4.65 16.66
CA SER A 11 -9.18 -4.11 16.77
C SER A 11 -9.18 -2.66 17.23
N GLY A 12 -9.75 -1.77 16.43
CA GLY A 12 -9.99 -0.37 16.80
C GLY A 12 -11.05 -0.18 17.88
N LYS A 13 -11.70 -1.26 18.33
CA LYS A 13 -12.84 -1.20 19.26
C LYS A 13 -12.48 -0.63 20.63
N ASP A 14 -11.34 -1.01 21.14
CA ASP A 14 -10.98 -0.79 22.55
C ASP A 14 -9.97 0.35 22.74
N THR A 15 -9.58 1.03 21.66
CA THR A 15 -8.54 2.07 21.68
C THR A 15 -9.04 3.37 21.01
N PRO A 16 -9.74 4.28 21.72
CA PRO A 16 -10.32 5.48 21.10
C PRO A 16 -9.30 6.35 20.33
N LYS A 17 -8.07 6.46 20.81
CA LYS A 17 -6.99 7.22 20.15
C LYS A 17 -6.64 6.60 18.77
N TYR A 18 -6.70 5.28 18.66
CA TYR A 18 -6.30 4.49 17.49
C TYR A 18 -7.44 3.62 16.97
N SER A 19 -8.65 4.15 17.00
CA SER A 19 -9.84 3.38 16.65
C SER A 19 -9.98 3.10 15.16
N SER A 20 -9.24 3.80 14.31
CA SER A 20 -9.24 3.60 12.86
C SER A 20 -7.91 3.05 12.37
N CYS A 21 -7.94 1.84 11.81
CA CYS A 21 -6.86 1.20 11.08
C CYS A 21 -7.00 1.47 9.58
N SER A 22 -5.90 1.78 8.89
CA SER A 22 -5.85 1.88 7.43
C SER A 22 -4.43 1.63 6.92
N PHE A 23 -4.27 1.44 5.61
CA PHE A 23 -2.98 1.10 4.99
C PHE A 23 -2.29 -0.12 5.63
N PRO A 24 -3.00 -1.26 5.74
CA PRO A 24 -2.44 -2.46 6.35
C PRO A 24 -1.29 -3.03 5.50
N SER A 25 -0.29 -3.61 6.16
CA SER A 25 0.79 -4.36 5.51
C SER A 25 1.23 -5.51 6.40
N VAL A 26 1.68 -6.60 5.81
CA VAL A 26 2.31 -7.71 6.53
C VAL A 26 3.67 -7.99 5.92
N CYS A 27 4.72 -7.90 6.73
CA CYS A 27 6.05 -8.40 6.42
C CYS A 27 6.25 -9.74 7.11
N ILE A 28 6.65 -10.75 6.35
CA ILE A 28 7.03 -12.06 6.87
C ILE A 28 8.54 -12.11 6.97
N LEU A 29 9.03 -12.38 8.17
CA LEU A 29 10.46 -12.51 8.41
C LEU A 29 10.93 -13.94 8.15
N SER A 30 12.20 -14.10 7.87
CA SER A 30 12.81 -15.42 7.59
C SER A 30 12.74 -16.39 8.76
N ASP A 31 12.58 -15.89 10.00
CA ASP A 31 12.37 -16.68 11.21
C ASP A 31 10.90 -17.07 11.43
N GLY A 32 9.98 -16.64 10.57
CA GLY A 32 8.55 -16.94 10.63
C GLY A 32 7.71 -15.92 11.38
N ARG A 33 8.29 -14.89 11.99
CA ARG A 33 7.51 -13.79 12.57
C ARG A 33 6.77 -13.01 11.49
N LEU A 34 5.56 -12.56 11.82
CA LEU A 34 4.74 -11.69 10.98
C LEU A 34 4.66 -10.31 11.65
N PHE A 35 5.03 -9.27 10.91
CA PHE A 35 4.87 -7.89 11.35
C PHE A 35 3.69 -7.27 10.60
N ALA A 36 2.55 -7.12 11.27
CA ALA A 36 1.35 -6.49 10.73
C ALA A 36 1.36 -5.00 11.07
N SER A 37 1.75 -4.16 10.13
CA SER A 37 1.84 -2.70 10.29
C SER A 37 0.65 -1.99 9.66
N PHE A 38 0.27 -0.83 10.20
CA PHE A 38 -0.85 -0.04 9.71
C PHE A 38 -0.80 1.40 10.24
N LYS A 39 -1.48 2.30 9.54
CA LYS A 39 -1.81 3.62 10.08
C LYS A 39 -2.87 3.48 11.15
N ALA A 40 -2.65 4.11 12.30
CA ALA A 40 -3.57 4.18 13.41
C ALA A 40 -3.95 5.64 13.71
N ALA A 41 -5.25 5.93 13.82
CA ALA A 41 -5.76 7.27 14.05
C ALA A 41 -7.14 7.21 14.72
N ALA A 42 -7.66 8.35 15.19
CA ALA A 42 -9.04 8.45 15.67
C ALA A 42 -10.07 8.33 14.52
N ARG A 43 -9.66 8.54 13.28
CA ARG A 43 -10.45 8.36 12.06
C ARG A 43 -9.56 8.17 10.84
N LYS A 44 -10.10 7.57 9.78
CA LYS A 44 -9.35 7.32 8.55
C LYS A 44 -8.93 8.60 7.82
N ILE A 45 -9.82 9.60 7.75
CA ILE A 45 -9.52 10.89 7.11
C ILE A 45 -8.33 11.52 7.83
N PRO A 46 -7.32 12.00 7.10
CA PRO A 46 -6.16 12.60 7.70
C PRO A 46 -6.55 13.69 8.68
N ASP A 47 -6.33 13.42 9.94
CA ASP A 47 -6.30 14.42 10.99
C ASP A 47 -4.84 14.59 11.33
N ASN A 48 -4.22 15.59 10.76
CA ASN A 48 -2.77 15.81 10.77
C ASN A 48 -2.10 15.82 12.16
N LYS A 49 -2.88 15.69 13.23
CA LYS A 49 -2.40 15.73 14.62
C LYS A 49 -2.34 14.35 15.28
N THR A 50 -3.05 13.37 14.73
CA THR A 50 -3.26 12.08 15.42
C THR A 50 -2.89 10.87 14.58
N ASP A 51 -2.34 11.08 13.38
CA ASP A 51 -1.93 9.98 12.53
C ASP A 51 -0.60 9.40 13.01
N HIS A 52 -0.65 8.16 13.47
CA HIS A 52 0.48 7.36 13.90
C HIS A 52 0.55 6.08 13.06
N ALA A 53 1.70 5.41 13.11
CA ALA A 53 1.84 4.08 12.55
C ALA A 53 2.31 3.12 13.63
N ILE A 54 1.63 2.00 13.71
CA ILE A 54 1.86 0.96 14.70
C ILE A 54 1.94 -0.40 14.01
N TYR A 55 2.44 -1.40 14.70
CA TYR A 55 2.43 -2.79 14.23
C TYR A 55 2.16 -3.77 15.37
N CYS A 56 1.66 -4.95 15.00
CA CYS A 56 1.52 -6.10 15.87
C CYS A 56 2.39 -7.23 15.35
N VAL A 57 2.87 -8.10 16.24
CA VAL A 57 3.71 -9.24 15.89
C VAL A 57 2.96 -10.53 16.16
N SER A 58 3.04 -11.48 15.22
CA SER A 58 2.66 -12.86 15.43
C SER A 58 3.88 -13.77 15.31
N THR A 59 4.01 -14.74 16.21
CA THR A 59 5.07 -15.77 16.21
C THR A 59 4.52 -17.18 15.97
N ASP A 60 3.23 -17.29 15.69
CA ASP A 60 2.48 -18.54 15.61
C ASP A 60 1.62 -18.63 14.34
N ASN A 61 2.14 -18.07 13.23
CA ASN A 61 1.49 -18.11 11.92
C ASN A 61 0.09 -17.45 11.93
N ALA A 62 -0.01 -16.27 12.56
CA ALA A 62 -1.23 -15.48 12.71
C ALA A 62 -2.33 -16.13 13.58
N GLU A 63 -2.02 -17.09 14.47
CA GLU A 63 -2.98 -17.60 15.45
C GLU A 63 -3.25 -16.58 16.55
N SER A 64 -2.21 -15.84 16.97
CA SER A 64 -2.31 -14.75 17.93
C SER A 64 -1.40 -13.58 17.55
N TRP A 65 -1.69 -12.42 18.14
CA TRP A 65 -0.97 -11.17 17.87
C TRP A 65 -0.60 -10.48 19.18
N SER A 66 0.55 -9.83 19.20
CA SER A 66 1.00 -9.01 20.32
C SER A 66 0.09 -7.80 20.53
N ASP A 67 0.24 -7.15 21.67
CA ASP A 67 -0.20 -5.77 21.84
C ASP A 67 0.45 -4.87 20.76
N PRO A 68 -0.21 -3.77 20.35
CA PRO A 68 0.32 -2.87 19.36
C PRO A 68 1.60 -2.16 19.85
N ILE A 69 2.58 -2.06 18.95
CA ILE A 69 3.87 -1.42 19.15
C ILE A 69 3.93 -0.15 18.30
N GLU A 70 4.27 0.97 18.88
CA GLU A 70 4.53 2.25 18.20
C GLU A 70 6.05 2.47 18.18
N PRO A 71 6.74 2.16 17.05
CA PRO A 71 8.20 2.15 17.03
C PRO A 71 8.83 3.54 16.90
N PHE A 72 8.06 4.52 16.39
CA PHE A 72 8.55 5.84 16.07
C PHE A 72 7.59 6.94 16.51
N GLU A 73 8.12 7.95 17.18
CA GLU A 73 7.42 9.23 17.32
C GLU A 73 7.40 9.96 15.97
N PRO A 74 6.36 10.77 15.67
CA PRO A 74 6.34 11.58 14.46
C PRO A 74 7.60 12.46 14.35
N PRO A 75 8.40 12.32 13.30
CA PRO A 75 9.69 12.99 13.21
C PRO A 75 9.57 14.46 12.86
N ILE A 76 10.63 15.22 13.14
CA ILE A 76 10.83 16.58 12.63
C ILE A 76 11.67 16.46 11.35
N VAL A 77 11.12 16.90 10.21
CA VAL A 77 11.80 16.89 8.91
C VAL A 77 12.01 18.34 8.46
N ASP A 78 13.26 18.72 8.18
CA ASP A 78 13.65 20.09 7.78
C ASP A 78 13.12 21.17 8.74
N GLY A 79 13.13 20.88 10.05
CA GLY A 79 12.64 21.77 11.12
C GLY A 79 11.12 21.85 11.23
N LYS A 80 10.37 21.05 10.51
CA LYS A 80 8.90 21.01 10.54
C LYS A 80 8.39 19.75 11.22
N PRO A 81 7.38 19.85 12.10
CA PRO A 81 6.70 18.68 12.63
C PRO A 81 5.97 17.93 11.52
N THR A 82 5.93 16.61 11.64
CA THR A 82 5.22 15.73 10.70
C THR A 82 4.26 14.80 11.44
N THR A 83 3.42 14.10 10.66
CA THR A 83 2.66 12.93 11.10
C THR A 83 3.06 11.72 10.29
N ILE A 84 2.90 10.51 10.84
CA ILE A 84 3.22 9.27 10.13
C ILE A 84 1.96 8.74 9.45
N ARG A 85 1.99 8.67 8.11
CA ARG A 85 0.87 8.19 7.31
C ARG A 85 0.91 6.68 7.05
N THR A 86 2.09 6.12 6.80
CA THR A 86 2.27 4.68 6.60
C THR A 86 3.57 4.21 7.25
N LEU A 87 3.60 2.95 7.62
CA LEU A 87 4.77 2.22 8.08
C LEU A 87 4.77 0.86 7.40
N TYR A 88 5.85 0.57 6.70
CA TYR A 88 6.07 -0.72 6.06
C TYR A 88 7.42 -1.29 6.51
N PHE A 89 7.53 -2.61 6.48
CA PHE A 89 8.78 -3.30 6.78
C PHE A 89 9.21 -4.15 5.58
N VAL A 90 10.52 -4.31 5.44
CA VAL A 90 11.13 -5.29 4.56
C VAL A 90 12.35 -5.89 5.25
N GLU A 91 12.51 -7.19 5.16
CA GLU A 91 13.71 -7.88 5.63
C GLU A 91 14.75 -7.87 4.50
N ASP A 92 15.90 -7.26 4.76
CA ASP A 92 17.04 -7.30 3.84
C ASP A 92 17.80 -8.63 3.97
N THR A 93 18.21 -8.95 5.18
CA THR A 93 18.81 -10.24 5.53
C THR A 93 18.29 -10.66 6.89
N PRO A 94 18.40 -11.92 7.32
CA PRO A 94 17.96 -12.33 8.65
C PRO A 94 18.42 -11.35 9.73
N ASP A 95 17.50 -10.94 10.60
CA ASP A 95 17.65 -9.93 11.66
C ASP A 95 17.89 -8.47 11.18
N ASN A 96 18.13 -8.24 9.89
CA ASN A 96 18.29 -6.89 9.33
C ASN A 96 17.02 -6.45 8.64
N LEU A 97 16.31 -5.52 9.29
CA LEU A 97 15.04 -4.99 8.82
C LEU A 97 15.19 -3.53 8.43
N ILE A 98 14.40 -3.13 7.46
CA ILE A 98 14.22 -1.73 7.07
C ILE A 98 12.77 -1.36 7.34
N ALA A 99 12.55 -0.35 8.19
CA ALA A 99 11.27 0.32 8.33
C ALA A 99 11.20 1.49 7.34
N VAL A 100 10.16 1.54 6.54
CA VAL A 100 9.93 2.62 5.57
C VAL A 100 8.66 3.36 5.96
N ILE A 101 8.79 4.66 6.15
CA ILE A 101 7.75 5.53 6.68
C ILE A 101 7.42 6.61 5.64
N ASN A 102 6.13 6.84 5.47
CA ASN A 102 5.66 8.03 4.77
C ASN A 102 5.18 9.06 5.80
N ALA A 103 5.90 10.18 5.90
CA ALA A 103 5.60 11.28 6.81
C ALA A 103 5.03 12.48 6.04
N VAL A 104 4.10 13.21 6.63
CA VAL A 104 3.42 14.36 6.03
C VAL A 104 3.63 15.59 6.90
N ASP A 105 3.93 16.72 6.28
CA ASP A 105 4.07 18.03 6.94
C ASP A 105 2.80 18.37 7.74
N ALA A 106 2.95 18.54 9.05
CA ALA A 106 1.88 18.86 9.99
C ALA A 106 1.69 20.37 10.22
N THR A 107 2.51 21.22 9.61
CA THR A 107 2.38 22.68 9.77
C THR A 107 1.15 23.27 9.07
N MET A 108 0.59 22.53 8.11
CA MET A 108 -0.61 22.88 7.37
C MET A 108 -1.87 22.28 8.00
N GLU A 109 -2.05 22.48 9.30
CA GLU A 109 -3.02 21.73 10.14
C GLU A 109 -4.47 21.77 9.63
N ASP A 110 -4.94 22.94 9.18
CA ASP A 110 -6.35 23.15 8.80
C ASP A 110 -6.65 22.78 7.34
N LEU A 111 -5.65 22.30 6.61
CA LEU A 111 -5.81 21.93 5.21
C LEU A 111 -5.92 20.40 5.04
N PRO A 112 -6.69 19.93 4.05
CA PRO A 112 -6.71 18.51 3.69
C PRO A 112 -5.35 18.07 3.12
N TYR A 113 -5.08 16.78 3.10
CA TYR A 113 -3.85 16.21 2.53
C TYR A 113 -3.70 16.52 1.03
N TYR A 114 -4.79 16.45 0.33
CA TYR A 114 -4.92 16.76 -1.10
C TYR A 114 -5.68 18.07 -1.27
N ASN A 115 -5.19 18.94 -2.13
CA ASN A 115 -5.84 20.19 -2.49
C ASN A 115 -6.74 19.99 -3.70
N GLU A 116 -8.05 20.03 -3.49
CA GLU A 116 -9.05 19.80 -4.55
C GLU A 116 -9.01 20.85 -5.67
N GLU A 117 -8.52 22.06 -5.40
CA GLU A 117 -8.45 23.13 -6.40
C GLU A 117 -7.25 22.97 -7.34
N THR A 118 -6.12 22.57 -6.79
CA THR A 118 -4.86 22.48 -7.53
C THR A 118 -4.48 21.06 -7.91
N GLU A 119 -5.08 20.04 -7.30
CA GLU A 119 -4.67 18.63 -7.37
C GLU A 119 -3.26 18.40 -6.78
N GLY A 120 -2.78 19.28 -5.90
CA GLY A 120 -1.49 19.16 -5.23
C GLY A 120 -1.56 18.47 -3.89
N LEU A 121 -0.44 17.94 -3.43
CA LEU A 121 -0.30 17.29 -2.12
C LEU A 121 0.48 18.15 -1.12
N LYS A 122 0.16 17.97 0.17
CA LYS A 122 1.05 18.46 1.24
C LYS A 122 2.46 17.90 1.07
N PRO A 123 3.49 18.62 1.53
CA PRO A 123 4.84 18.06 1.56
C PRO A 123 4.83 16.71 2.25
N THR A 124 5.38 15.73 1.55
CA THR A 124 5.34 14.32 1.93
C THR A 124 6.73 13.75 1.77
N TYR A 125 7.23 13.10 2.81
CA TYR A 125 8.60 12.62 2.91
C TYR A 125 8.62 11.12 3.08
N ILE A 126 9.62 10.48 2.48
CA ILE A 126 9.93 9.06 2.74
C ILE A 126 11.12 9.02 3.69
N LEU A 127 10.96 8.28 4.78
CA LEU A 127 11.99 8.10 5.79
C LEU A 127 12.26 6.61 5.97
N VAL A 128 13.49 6.27 6.30
CA VAL A 128 13.92 4.90 6.57
C VAL A 128 14.62 4.81 7.91
N SER A 129 14.46 3.68 8.58
CA SER A 129 15.20 3.30 9.78
C SER A 129 15.60 1.83 9.65
N HIS A 130 16.73 1.47 10.26
CA HIS A 130 17.31 0.13 10.20
C HIS A 130 17.28 -0.53 11.58
N SER A 131 16.96 -1.80 11.61
CA SER A 131 17.15 -2.68 12.76
C SER A 131 18.16 -3.76 12.39
N HIS A 132 19.04 -4.11 13.32
CA HIS A 132 20.04 -5.18 13.18
C HIS A 132 19.85 -6.27 14.24
N ASP A 133 18.70 -6.28 14.90
CA ASP A 133 18.34 -7.20 16.00
C ASP A 133 16.93 -7.76 15.85
N GLY A 134 16.46 -7.88 14.60
CA GLY A 134 15.17 -8.47 14.28
C GLY A 134 13.97 -7.60 14.69
N GLY A 135 14.14 -6.27 14.77
CA GLY A 135 13.08 -5.30 15.05
C GLY A 135 12.94 -4.94 16.52
N GLU A 136 13.90 -5.34 17.40
CA GLU A 136 13.88 -4.96 18.82
C GLU A 136 14.31 -3.50 19.02
N SER A 137 15.27 -3.01 18.23
CA SER A 137 15.68 -1.61 18.23
C SER A 137 15.84 -1.06 16.80
N TRP A 138 15.72 0.27 16.69
CA TRP A 138 15.72 0.98 15.42
C TRP A 138 16.71 2.15 15.43
N SER A 139 17.39 2.37 14.31
CA SER A 139 18.24 3.54 14.11
C SER A 139 17.43 4.83 14.06
N GLU A 140 18.09 5.98 14.10
CA GLU A 140 17.46 7.26 13.78
C GLU A 140 16.88 7.22 12.35
N LEU A 141 15.75 7.91 12.16
CA LEU A 141 15.11 8.06 10.88
C LEU A 141 15.97 8.93 9.94
N SER A 142 16.23 8.45 8.75
CA SER A 142 16.91 9.17 7.68
C SER A 142 15.99 9.41 6.49
N ARG A 143 16.09 10.59 5.86
CA ARG A 143 15.26 10.93 4.70
C ARG A 143 15.80 10.23 3.44
N VAL A 144 14.91 9.58 2.69
CA VAL A 144 15.19 9.13 1.33
C VAL A 144 15.22 10.35 0.42
N GLN A 145 16.31 10.50 -0.32
CA GLN A 145 16.48 11.54 -1.32
C GLN A 145 16.59 10.89 -2.69
N LEU A 146 15.79 11.38 -3.64
CA LEU A 146 15.78 10.94 -5.03
C LEU A 146 16.10 12.16 -5.89
N ASP A 147 17.22 12.13 -6.60
CA ASP A 147 17.69 13.28 -7.35
C ASP A 147 16.70 13.74 -8.42
N SER A 148 16.05 12.78 -9.10
CA SER A 148 15.06 13.06 -10.14
C SER A 148 13.77 13.71 -9.59
N TYR A 149 13.49 13.56 -8.31
CA TYR A 149 12.24 14.00 -7.67
C TYR A 149 12.51 14.81 -6.39
N TYR A 150 13.63 15.49 -6.36
CA TYR A 150 14.00 16.33 -5.23
C TYR A 150 12.89 17.35 -4.92
N ASP A 151 12.54 17.46 -3.63
CA ASP A 151 11.52 18.37 -3.10
C ASP A 151 10.06 18.10 -3.55
N MET A 152 9.78 17.04 -4.30
CA MET A 152 8.40 16.66 -4.65
C MET A 152 7.70 15.90 -3.52
N PRO A 153 6.36 16.06 -3.38
CA PRO A 153 5.59 15.15 -2.54
C PRO A 153 5.60 13.74 -3.13
N LEU A 154 6.17 12.79 -2.41
CA LEU A 154 6.32 11.40 -2.85
C LEU A 154 5.58 10.46 -1.89
N PRO A 155 4.26 10.21 -2.06
CA PRO A 155 3.58 9.23 -1.27
C PRO A 155 4.06 7.80 -1.64
N LEU A 156 4.26 6.99 -0.60
CA LEU A 156 4.42 5.55 -0.78
C LEU A 156 3.06 4.93 -1.13
N THR A 157 3.04 4.13 -2.17
CA THR A 157 1.83 3.50 -2.67
C THR A 157 1.68 2.06 -2.24
N GLY A 158 2.79 1.36 -1.99
CA GLY A 158 2.82 -0.01 -1.53
C GLY A 158 3.99 -0.29 -0.59
N ALA A 159 3.99 -1.48 0.02
CA ALA A 159 5.09 -1.93 0.84
C ALA A 159 6.37 -2.10 -0.01
N PRO A 160 7.55 -1.79 0.55
CA PRO A 160 8.80 -2.13 -0.10
C PRO A 160 8.95 -3.65 -0.22
N PHE A 161 9.74 -4.08 -1.19
CA PHE A 161 10.06 -5.50 -1.34
C PHE A 161 11.53 -5.68 -1.74
N LYS A 162 12.06 -6.86 -1.49
CA LYS A 162 13.39 -7.22 -1.96
C LYS A 162 13.29 -7.90 -3.32
N ALA A 163 13.94 -7.32 -4.32
CA ALA A 163 14.03 -7.88 -5.65
C ALA A 163 14.98 -9.11 -5.66
N LYS A 164 14.81 -9.99 -6.65
CA LYS A 164 15.62 -11.21 -6.78
C LYS A 164 17.12 -10.94 -6.96
N ASP A 165 17.49 -9.77 -7.49
CA ASP A 165 18.86 -9.33 -7.61
C ASP A 165 19.48 -8.73 -6.33
N GLY A 166 18.69 -8.72 -5.24
CA GLY A 166 19.10 -8.28 -3.91
C GLY A 166 18.79 -6.82 -3.60
N ARG A 167 18.35 -6.01 -4.59
CA ARG A 167 17.97 -4.62 -4.35
C ARG A 167 16.66 -4.53 -3.55
N ILE A 168 16.57 -3.51 -2.71
CA ILE A 168 15.33 -3.11 -2.08
C ILE A 168 14.60 -2.12 -3.00
N VAL A 169 13.30 -2.27 -3.13
CA VAL A 169 12.47 -1.48 -4.05
C VAL A 169 11.42 -0.71 -3.29
N LEU A 170 11.34 0.61 -3.53
CA LEU A 170 10.25 1.48 -3.09
C LEU A 170 9.26 1.69 -4.24
N GLN A 171 7.99 1.82 -3.88
CA GLN A 171 6.88 2.11 -4.78
C GLN A 171 6.30 3.46 -4.42
N LEU A 172 6.31 4.38 -5.35
CA LEU A 172 5.89 5.77 -5.12
C LEU A 172 5.14 6.36 -6.31
N GLU A 173 4.42 7.42 -6.01
CA GLU A 173 3.76 8.26 -6.99
C GLU A 173 4.33 9.67 -6.94
N THR A 174 4.43 10.32 -8.10
CA THR A 174 4.85 11.71 -8.18
C THR A 174 3.65 12.62 -8.12
N ASN A 175 3.72 13.65 -7.29
CA ASN A 175 2.65 14.62 -7.14
C ASN A 175 3.23 16.04 -7.13
N LYS A 176 2.43 17.00 -7.55
CA LYS A 176 2.83 18.40 -7.51
C LYS A 176 2.64 19.00 -6.11
N HIS A 177 3.29 20.12 -5.87
CA HIS A 177 3.16 20.88 -4.63
C HIS A 177 1.73 21.36 -4.38
N TYR A 178 1.39 21.55 -3.12
CA TYR A 178 0.02 21.84 -2.65
C TYR A 178 -0.67 23.00 -3.37
N TYR A 179 0.05 24.07 -3.69
CA TYR A 179 -0.47 25.27 -4.36
C TYR A 179 -0.06 25.37 -5.83
N GLU A 180 0.58 24.33 -6.38
CA GLU A 180 1.00 24.32 -7.78
C GLU A 180 -0.22 24.20 -8.70
N THR A 181 -0.36 25.12 -9.64
CA THR A 181 -1.49 25.18 -10.58
C THR A 181 -1.15 24.68 -11.96
N GLU A 182 0.14 24.51 -12.27
CA GLU A 182 0.57 24.01 -13.57
C GLU A 182 0.06 22.59 -13.82
N TYR A 183 -0.10 22.26 -15.08
CA TYR A 183 -0.51 20.93 -15.49
C TYR A 183 0.53 19.88 -15.08
N TRP A 184 0.08 18.80 -14.50
CA TRP A 184 0.93 17.72 -14.01
C TRP A 184 0.61 16.38 -14.69
N VAL A 185 1.67 15.64 -15.08
CA VAL A 185 1.56 14.24 -15.45
C VAL A 185 1.93 13.40 -14.23
N HIS A 186 0.98 12.61 -13.76
CA HIS A 186 1.18 11.72 -12.64
C HIS A 186 1.96 10.50 -13.10
N HIS A 187 3.02 10.15 -12.39
CA HIS A 187 3.83 8.97 -12.65
C HIS A 187 3.81 8.01 -11.47
N SER A 188 3.71 6.73 -11.75
CA SER A 188 4.06 5.67 -10.82
C SER A 188 5.52 5.32 -11.04
N VAL A 189 6.30 5.26 -9.97
CA VAL A 189 7.76 5.17 -10.00
C VAL A 189 8.23 4.08 -9.06
N LEU A 190 9.26 3.34 -9.47
CA LEU A 190 10.05 2.49 -8.60
C LEU A 190 11.40 3.15 -8.35
N ALA A 191 11.87 3.14 -7.11
CA ALA A 191 13.22 3.56 -6.73
C ALA A 191 13.94 2.38 -6.05
N PHE A 192 15.24 2.27 -6.27
CA PHE A 192 16.01 1.11 -5.86
C PHE A 192 17.13 1.48 -4.90
N SER A 193 17.46 0.56 -3.98
CA SER A 193 18.63 0.61 -3.14
C SER A 193 19.44 -0.69 -3.32
N SER A 194 20.74 -0.55 -3.52
CA SER A 194 21.68 -1.68 -3.65
C SER A 194 22.54 -1.89 -2.40
N ASP A 195 22.33 -1.09 -1.36
CA ASP A 195 23.14 -1.07 -0.14
C ASP A 195 22.33 -1.29 1.14
N GLY A 196 21.18 -1.98 1.03
CA GLY A 196 20.33 -2.26 2.19
C GLY A 196 19.51 -1.08 2.67
N GLY A 197 19.15 -0.15 1.78
CA GLY A 197 18.28 0.98 2.10
C GLY A 197 18.98 2.24 2.61
N TYR A 198 20.31 2.30 2.55
CA TYR A 198 21.06 3.49 2.98
C TYR A 198 21.08 4.58 1.91
N THR A 199 21.23 4.19 0.65
CA THR A 199 21.11 5.12 -0.48
C THR A 199 20.09 4.62 -1.51
N TRP A 200 19.47 5.56 -2.21
CA TRP A 200 18.37 5.30 -3.14
C TRP A 200 18.59 6.03 -4.45
N GLY A 201 18.17 5.41 -5.55
CA GLY A 201 18.29 5.95 -6.89
C GLY A 201 17.77 4.98 -7.93
N ASP A 202 18.36 5.02 -9.14
CA ASP A 202 17.96 4.17 -10.27
C ASP A 202 16.45 4.18 -10.51
N GLU A 203 15.83 5.39 -10.42
CA GLU A 203 14.38 5.57 -10.51
C GLU A 203 13.88 5.15 -11.90
N VAL A 204 12.83 4.36 -11.91
CA VAL A 204 12.17 3.90 -13.13
C VAL A 204 10.72 4.36 -13.15
N THR A 205 10.36 5.18 -14.13
CA THR A 205 8.97 5.54 -14.40
C THR A 205 8.27 4.34 -15.02
N VAL A 206 7.26 3.81 -14.32
CA VAL A 206 6.47 2.66 -14.79
C VAL A 206 5.30 3.14 -15.65
N THR A 207 4.68 4.26 -15.26
CA THR A 207 3.55 4.84 -15.99
C THR A 207 3.81 6.31 -16.34
N ASP A 208 3.48 6.69 -17.57
CA ASP A 208 3.55 8.06 -18.08
C ASP A 208 2.36 8.29 -19.03
N ASN A 209 1.22 8.71 -18.47
CA ASN A 209 0.01 8.92 -19.26
C ASN A 209 -0.71 10.19 -18.80
N ARG A 210 -0.99 11.10 -19.77
CA ARG A 210 -1.67 12.38 -19.49
C ARG A 210 -3.13 12.23 -19.10
N ASP A 211 -3.78 11.20 -19.58
CA ASP A 211 -5.23 11.06 -19.57
C ASP A 211 -5.71 9.99 -18.60
N VAL A 212 -4.78 9.17 -18.09
CA VAL A 212 -5.08 8.07 -17.18
C VAL A 212 -4.17 8.17 -15.96
N TYR A 213 -4.78 8.21 -14.79
CA TYR A 213 -4.06 8.04 -13.55
C TYR A 213 -3.95 6.55 -13.21
N TYR A 214 -2.74 6.16 -12.81
CA TYR A 214 -2.40 4.83 -12.32
C TYR A 214 -2.06 4.94 -10.84
N TRP A 215 -3.09 4.90 -10.02
CA TRP A 215 -2.97 5.05 -8.58
C TRP A 215 -2.72 3.73 -7.87
N ASP A 216 -2.27 3.86 -6.63
CA ASP A 216 -2.11 2.69 -5.75
C ASP A 216 -1.29 1.60 -6.42
N GLN A 217 -0.13 1.98 -6.98
CA GLN A 217 0.85 1.04 -7.55
C GLN A 217 1.10 -0.11 -6.57
N ARG A 218 1.03 -1.34 -7.06
CA ARG A 218 1.24 -2.57 -6.28
C ARG A 218 2.23 -3.47 -7.01
N ALA A 219 3.50 -3.07 -6.96
CA ALA A 219 4.58 -3.88 -7.53
C ALA A 219 4.99 -4.99 -6.56
N SER A 220 5.44 -6.11 -7.11
CA SER A 220 5.91 -7.27 -6.35
C SER A 220 6.87 -8.13 -7.14
N GLN A 221 7.78 -8.79 -6.43
CA GLN A 221 8.70 -9.76 -6.99
C GLN A 221 7.98 -11.10 -7.21
N LEU A 222 8.02 -11.62 -8.43
CA LEU A 222 7.56 -12.98 -8.73
C LEU A 222 8.70 -14.00 -8.63
N ALA A 223 8.38 -15.25 -8.39
CA ALA A 223 9.35 -16.34 -8.22
C ALA A 223 10.23 -16.55 -9.45
N GLY A 224 9.71 -16.31 -10.66
CA GLY A 224 10.45 -16.35 -11.93
C GLY A 224 11.55 -15.29 -12.05
N GLY A 225 11.46 -14.21 -11.29
CA GLY A 225 12.37 -13.06 -11.34
C GLY A 225 11.76 -11.83 -11.99
N GLU A 226 10.55 -11.93 -12.53
CA GLU A 226 9.81 -10.78 -13.02
C GLU A 226 9.34 -9.91 -11.85
N ILE A 227 9.18 -8.62 -12.09
CA ILE A 227 8.45 -7.72 -11.21
C ILE A 227 7.09 -7.48 -11.85
N ALA A 228 6.02 -7.94 -11.18
CA ALA A 228 4.64 -7.62 -11.53
C ALA A 228 4.27 -6.26 -10.99
N ASP A 229 3.45 -5.50 -11.71
CA ASP A 229 2.92 -4.23 -11.25
C ASP A 229 1.48 -4.05 -11.70
N ILE A 230 0.61 -3.59 -10.80
CA ILE A 230 -0.83 -3.50 -11.01
C ILE A 230 -1.38 -2.23 -10.36
N PHE A 231 -2.41 -1.63 -10.98
CA PHE A 231 -2.83 -0.27 -10.66
C PHE A 231 -4.34 -0.14 -10.52
N TRP A 232 -4.76 0.70 -9.60
CA TRP A 232 -6.09 1.28 -9.60
C TRP A 232 -6.14 2.43 -10.61
N THR A 233 -7.03 2.34 -11.59
CA THR A 233 -6.93 3.13 -12.81
C THR A 233 -8.12 4.08 -12.97
N PHE A 234 -7.84 5.35 -13.25
CA PHE A 234 -8.83 6.41 -13.41
C PHE A 234 -8.63 7.18 -14.72
N ASP A 235 -9.66 7.24 -15.56
CA ASP A 235 -9.68 8.02 -16.81
C ASP A 235 -10.08 9.47 -16.52
N ARG A 236 -9.13 10.40 -16.61
CA ARG A 236 -9.35 11.83 -16.34
C ARG A 236 -10.34 12.48 -17.30
N ARG A 237 -10.39 12.05 -18.57
CA ARG A 237 -11.27 12.63 -19.58
C ARG A 237 -12.72 12.24 -19.35
N LYS A 238 -12.95 11.01 -18.87
CA LYS A 238 -14.28 10.52 -18.53
C LYS A 238 -14.69 10.92 -17.12
N GLY A 239 -13.73 11.18 -16.23
CA GLY A 239 -13.97 11.42 -14.82
C GLY A 239 -14.47 10.16 -14.11
N ASP A 240 -13.97 8.98 -14.50
CA ASP A 240 -14.46 7.70 -13.98
C ASP A 240 -13.34 6.66 -13.82
N TYR A 241 -13.54 5.71 -12.90
CA TYR A 241 -12.69 4.55 -12.79
C TYR A 241 -12.86 3.63 -13.99
N ILE A 242 -11.75 3.10 -14.46
CA ILE A 242 -11.71 2.06 -15.48
C ILE A 242 -11.17 0.77 -14.86
N ASN A 243 -11.13 -0.30 -15.66
CA ASN A 243 -10.60 -1.57 -15.20
C ASN A 243 -9.17 -1.43 -14.65
N ILE A 244 -8.83 -2.29 -13.72
CA ILE A 244 -7.47 -2.48 -13.23
C ILE A 244 -6.53 -2.74 -14.40
N HIS A 245 -5.38 -2.07 -14.45
CA HIS A 245 -4.33 -2.32 -15.44
C HIS A 245 -3.15 -3.04 -14.79
N PHE A 246 -2.51 -3.88 -15.60
CA PHE A 246 -1.40 -4.73 -15.20
C PHE A 246 -0.24 -4.60 -16.17
N THR A 247 0.98 -4.66 -15.66
CA THR A 247 2.22 -4.79 -16.43
C THR A 247 3.22 -5.65 -15.68
N LYS A 248 4.33 -5.99 -16.33
CA LYS A 248 5.46 -6.65 -15.70
C LYS A 248 6.79 -6.30 -16.35
N SER A 249 7.84 -6.34 -15.55
CA SER A 249 9.22 -6.26 -15.97
C SER A 249 9.85 -7.64 -15.98
N THR A 250 10.65 -7.94 -17.01
CA THR A 250 11.46 -9.16 -17.13
C THR A 250 12.97 -8.88 -17.02
N ASP A 251 13.33 -7.65 -16.74
CA ASP A 251 14.73 -7.17 -16.67
C ASP A 251 15.08 -6.55 -15.30
N ALA A 252 14.47 -7.10 -14.25
CA ALA A 252 14.66 -6.66 -12.86
C ALA A 252 14.24 -5.20 -12.62
N GLY A 253 13.15 -4.77 -13.25
CA GLY A 253 12.56 -3.45 -13.03
C GLY A 253 13.17 -2.32 -13.84
N ARG A 254 14.07 -2.59 -14.81
CA ARG A 254 14.68 -1.54 -15.64
C ARG A 254 13.73 -1.03 -16.73
N SER A 255 12.83 -1.89 -17.19
CA SER A 255 11.75 -1.52 -18.10
C SER A 255 10.51 -2.38 -17.86
N PHE A 256 9.35 -1.87 -18.28
CA PHE A 256 8.07 -2.54 -18.14
C PHE A 256 7.41 -2.74 -19.49
N ALA A 257 6.66 -3.85 -19.62
CA ALA A 257 5.85 -4.11 -20.80
C ALA A 257 4.71 -3.09 -20.93
N GLU A 258 4.04 -3.07 -22.06
CA GLU A 258 2.84 -2.28 -22.27
C GLU A 258 1.76 -2.67 -21.24
N LEU A 259 1.08 -1.68 -20.68
CA LEU A 259 -0.02 -1.88 -19.74
C LEU A 259 -1.20 -2.59 -20.41
N SER A 260 -1.71 -3.62 -19.77
CA SER A 260 -2.87 -4.39 -20.21
C SER A 260 -4.06 -4.21 -19.29
N ASP A 261 -5.26 -4.16 -19.86
CA ASP A 261 -6.53 -4.20 -19.14
C ASP A 261 -6.75 -5.60 -18.53
N ALA A 262 -6.83 -5.68 -17.22
CA ALA A 262 -7.06 -6.94 -16.51
C ALA A 262 -8.51 -7.43 -16.56
N GLY A 263 -9.45 -6.62 -17.04
CA GLY A 263 -10.89 -6.93 -17.03
C GLY A 263 -11.52 -6.95 -15.64
N LEU A 264 -10.80 -6.51 -14.61
CA LEU A 264 -11.26 -6.46 -13.21
C LEU A 264 -11.64 -5.02 -12.84
N VAL A 265 -12.79 -4.85 -12.21
CA VAL A 265 -13.27 -3.55 -11.74
C VAL A 265 -12.99 -3.41 -10.25
N GLY A 266 -12.19 -2.42 -9.87
CA GLY A 266 -11.92 -2.15 -8.46
C GLY A 266 -10.50 -1.68 -8.18
N GLN A 267 -10.09 -1.74 -6.91
CA GLN A 267 -8.75 -1.38 -6.42
C GLN A 267 -7.97 -2.65 -6.10
N PRO A 268 -6.81 -2.88 -6.75
CA PRO A 268 -6.04 -4.09 -6.57
C PRO A 268 -5.20 -4.07 -5.29
N GLY A 269 -4.85 -5.26 -4.83
CA GLY A 269 -3.71 -5.52 -3.97
C GLY A 269 -2.50 -6.01 -4.78
N THR A 270 -1.55 -6.62 -4.09
CA THR A 270 -0.30 -7.12 -4.68
C THR A 270 -0.53 -8.42 -5.45
N VAL A 271 0.15 -8.60 -6.57
CA VAL A 271 0.15 -9.87 -7.34
C VAL A 271 1.18 -10.82 -6.73
N ILE A 272 0.84 -12.08 -6.60
CA ILE A 272 1.78 -13.14 -6.21
C ILE A 272 1.70 -14.35 -7.16
N ASP A 273 2.73 -15.20 -7.10
CA ASP A 273 2.69 -16.48 -7.80
C ASP A 273 1.70 -17.45 -7.15
N GLY A 274 0.89 -18.14 -7.95
CA GLY A 274 0.18 -19.35 -7.56
C GLY A 274 1.12 -20.57 -7.60
N GLY A 275 0.78 -21.61 -6.83
CA GLY A 275 1.59 -22.84 -6.75
C GLY A 275 1.70 -23.61 -8.07
N ASP A 276 0.83 -23.32 -9.02
CA ASP A 276 0.77 -23.94 -10.37
C ASP A 276 1.39 -23.08 -11.47
N GLY A 277 2.09 -21.99 -11.12
CA GLY A 277 2.66 -21.03 -12.07
C GLY A 277 1.66 -20.00 -12.60
N SER A 278 0.46 -19.95 -12.02
CA SER A 278 -0.50 -18.88 -12.24
C SER A 278 -0.11 -17.60 -11.45
N LEU A 279 -0.82 -16.51 -11.70
CA LEU A 279 -0.75 -15.29 -10.91
C LEU A 279 -2.05 -15.13 -10.13
N ILE A 280 -1.95 -14.62 -8.90
CA ILE A 280 -3.09 -14.40 -8.01
C ILE A 280 -3.06 -12.94 -7.55
N VAL A 281 -4.23 -12.29 -7.53
CA VAL A 281 -4.39 -10.92 -7.01
C VAL A 281 -5.65 -10.81 -6.16
N PRO A 282 -5.58 -10.25 -4.95
CA PRO A 282 -6.76 -9.78 -4.24
C PRO A 282 -7.12 -8.40 -4.77
N TYR A 283 -8.40 -8.10 -4.83
CA TYR A 283 -8.87 -6.75 -5.15
C TYR A 283 -10.20 -6.47 -4.45
N ILE A 284 -10.54 -5.20 -4.29
CA ILE A 284 -11.83 -4.80 -3.78
C ILE A 284 -12.67 -4.18 -4.89
N ASN A 285 -13.83 -4.78 -5.12
CA ASN A 285 -14.89 -4.20 -5.94
C ASN A 285 -15.87 -3.45 -5.01
N ARG A 286 -16.16 -2.18 -5.34
CA ARG A 286 -17.05 -1.31 -4.54
C ARG A 286 -18.36 -0.95 -5.25
N ASP A 287 -18.68 -1.60 -6.40
CA ASP A 287 -19.78 -1.14 -7.23
C ASP A 287 -21.17 -1.27 -6.57
N ALA A 288 -21.55 -2.41 -6.08
CA ALA A 288 -22.88 -2.61 -5.46
C ALA A 288 -22.78 -2.77 -3.94
N SER A 289 -22.13 -3.84 -3.52
CA SER A 289 -21.75 -4.10 -2.14
C SER A 289 -20.26 -4.40 -2.15
N PRO A 290 -19.45 -3.69 -1.37
CA PRO A 290 -18.00 -3.93 -1.40
C PRO A 290 -17.67 -5.37 -1.09
N GLU A 291 -16.87 -5.98 -1.96
CA GLU A 291 -16.38 -7.33 -1.81
C GLU A 291 -14.88 -7.35 -2.04
N ILE A 292 -14.15 -8.00 -1.13
CA ILE A 292 -12.76 -8.38 -1.36
C ILE A 292 -12.78 -9.73 -2.04
N ARG A 293 -12.21 -9.78 -3.22
CA ARG A 293 -12.17 -10.95 -4.10
C ARG A 293 -10.74 -11.33 -4.40
N MET A 294 -10.55 -12.54 -4.81
CA MET A 294 -9.32 -13.04 -5.41
C MET A 294 -9.57 -13.43 -6.85
N ALA A 295 -8.71 -12.98 -7.73
CA ALA A 295 -8.70 -13.39 -9.12
C ALA A 295 -7.39 -14.10 -9.46
N ARG A 296 -7.45 -15.02 -10.42
CA ARG A 296 -6.32 -15.80 -10.94
C ARG A 296 -6.13 -15.55 -12.44
N SER A 297 -4.88 -15.47 -12.85
CA SER A 297 -4.48 -15.51 -14.25
C SER A 297 -3.61 -16.74 -14.51
N THR A 298 -3.94 -17.50 -15.54
CA THR A 298 -3.15 -18.68 -15.99
C THR A 298 -2.39 -18.43 -17.28
N ASP A 299 -2.40 -17.20 -17.79
CA ASP A 299 -1.80 -16.78 -19.05
C ASP A 299 -0.78 -15.64 -18.91
N GLY A 300 -0.24 -15.50 -17.69
CA GLY A 300 0.82 -14.53 -17.38
C GLY A 300 0.31 -13.09 -17.24
N GLY A 301 -0.93 -12.90 -16.80
CA GLY A 301 -1.54 -11.61 -16.53
C GLY A 301 -2.35 -11.03 -17.69
N LYS A 302 -2.55 -11.77 -18.78
CA LYS A 302 -3.32 -11.30 -19.95
C LYS A 302 -4.82 -11.36 -19.73
N SER A 303 -5.29 -12.32 -18.95
CA SER A 303 -6.68 -12.43 -18.53
C SER A 303 -6.80 -12.92 -17.09
N TRP A 304 -7.84 -12.48 -16.39
CA TRP A 304 -8.07 -12.79 -14.98
C TRP A 304 -9.50 -13.29 -14.78
N ARG A 305 -9.66 -14.21 -13.83
CA ARG A 305 -10.97 -14.77 -13.45
C ARG A 305 -11.11 -14.76 -11.93
N ASP A 306 -12.28 -14.34 -11.47
CA ASP A 306 -12.63 -14.48 -10.06
C ASP A 306 -12.65 -15.94 -9.62
N GLU A 307 -12.06 -16.22 -8.47
CA GLU A 307 -12.05 -17.57 -7.88
C GLU A 307 -12.70 -17.62 -6.52
N LEU A 308 -12.56 -16.55 -5.72
CA LEU A 308 -13.01 -16.56 -4.35
C LEU A 308 -13.49 -15.16 -3.92
N VAL A 309 -14.63 -15.10 -3.23
CA VAL A 309 -15.01 -13.95 -2.41
C VAL A 309 -14.44 -14.18 -1.01
N VAL A 310 -13.45 -13.35 -0.64
CA VAL A 310 -12.80 -13.42 0.67
C VAL A 310 -13.65 -12.76 1.74
N TYR A 311 -14.23 -11.60 1.41
CA TYR A 311 -15.03 -10.84 2.36
C TYR A 311 -16.13 -10.07 1.65
N ASN A 312 -17.35 -10.12 2.18
CA ASN A 312 -18.48 -9.33 1.71
C ASN A 312 -18.91 -8.34 2.79
N PHE A 313 -18.81 -7.05 2.49
CA PHE A 313 -19.13 -5.99 3.45
C PHE A 313 -20.63 -5.87 3.76
N GLY A 314 -21.48 -6.40 2.88
CA GLY A 314 -22.92 -6.54 3.11
C GLY A 314 -23.75 -5.28 2.97
N ARG A 315 -23.15 -4.11 2.65
CA ARG A 315 -23.85 -2.84 2.42
C ARG A 315 -23.11 -1.97 1.42
N SER A 316 -23.83 -1.15 0.65
CA SER A 316 -23.22 -0.18 -0.28
C SER A 316 -22.52 0.95 0.50
N ILE A 317 -21.35 1.37 -0.02
CA ILE A 317 -20.61 2.55 0.44
C ILE A 317 -20.42 3.59 -0.66
N LYS A 318 -20.85 3.29 -1.89
CA LYS A 318 -20.75 4.19 -3.05
C LYS A 318 -21.94 5.13 -3.05
N GLU A 319 -21.68 6.43 -2.96
CA GLU A 319 -22.75 7.45 -2.91
C GLU A 319 -23.11 7.99 -4.29
N LYS A 320 -22.18 7.99 -5.25
CA LYS A 320 -22.38 8.57 -6.60
C LYS A 320 -21.75 7.72 -7.70
N GLN A 321 -22.41 7.72 -8.87
CA GLN A 321 -21.81 7.30 -10.14
C GLN A 321 -21.36 8.56 -10.89
N ASN A 322 -20.19 8.49 -11.59
CA ASN A 322 -19.60 9.57 -12.39
C ASN A 322 -19.25 10.82 -11.55
N ALA A 323 -18.35 10.64 -10.61
CA ALA A 323 -17.82 11.72 -9.78
C ALA A 323 -16.63 12.39 -10.49
N GLY A 324 -16.56 13.70 -10.48
CA GLY A 324 -15.33 14.44 -10.86
C GLY A 324 -14.19 14.14 -9.87
N MET A 325 -12.95 14.57 -10.18
CA MET A 325 -11.77 14.33 -9.35
C MET A 325 -11.98 14.67 -7.87
N ASN A 326 -12.62 15.79 -7.58
CA ASN A 326 -12.91 16.24 -6.22
C ASN A 326 -13.84 15.30 -5.46
N ASP A 327 -14.85 14.77 -6.14
CA ASP A 327 -15.77 13.79 -5.55
C ASP A 327 -15.05 12.47 -5.23
N VAL A 328 -14.10 12.05 -6.07
CA VAL A 328 -13.28 10.84 -5.89
C VAL A 328 -12.48 10.91 -4.59
N TRP A 329 -11.77 11.99 -4.34
CA TRP A 329 -10.99 12.17 -3.11
C TRP A 329 -11.86 12.23 -1.86
N SER A 330 -12.98 12.95 -1.95
CA SER A 330 -13.97 12.98 -0.87
C SER A 330 -14.55 11.60 -0.59
N GLU A 331 -14.80 10.79 -1.62
CA GLU A 331 -15.33 9.44 -1.50
C GLU A 331 -14.30 8.46 -0.89
N MET A 332 -13.02 8.54 -1.29
CA MET A 332 -11.95 7.73 -0.71
C MET A 332 -11.85 7.90 0.81
N GLY A 333 -12.08 9.11 1.31
CA GLY A 333 -12.12 9.39 2.74
C GLY A 333 -13.24 8.68 3.49
N LYS A 334 -14.30 8.26 2.79
CA LYS A 334 -15.48 7.60 3.37
C LYS A 334 -15.39 6.07 3.33
N PHE A 335 -14.42 5.49 2.63
CA PHE A 335 -14.28 4.04 2.56
C PHE A 335 -13.84 3.47 3.91
N ASN A 336 -14.65 2.60 4.47
CA ASN A 336 -14.38 1.89 5.72
C ASN A 336 -14.11 0.39 5.51
N VAL A 337 -13.79 0.01 4.29
CA VAL A 337 -13.26 -1.29 3.88
C VAL A 337 -12.33 -1.09 2.68
N GLY A 338 -11.19 -1.76 2.65
CA GLY A 338 -10.29 -1.68 1.50
C GLY A 338 -8.85 -2.07 1.77
N HIS A 339 -8.01 -1.70 0.82
CA HIS A 339 -6.58 -2.02 0.76
C HIS A 339 -6.33 -3.52 1.00
N PRO A 340 -6.94 -4.40 0.18
CA PRO A 340 -6.63 -5.81 0.26
C PRO A 340 -5.21 -6.03 -0.26
N PHE A 341 -4.45 -6.83 0.50
CA PHE A 341 -3.15 -7.32 0.10
C PHE A 341 -3.07 -8.81 0.31
N ILE A 342 -2.03 -9.43 -0.21
CA ILE A 342 -1.81 -10.86 -0.09
C ILE A 342 -0.33 -11.15 0.16
N THR A 343 -0.08 -12.17 0.97
CA THR A 343 1.26 -12.74 1.14
C THR A 343 1.14 -14.25 1.27
N ARG A 344 2.23 -14.98 0.99
CA ARG A 344 2.30 -16.43 1.20
C ARG A 344 3.02 -16.70 2.52
N LEU A 345 2.33 -17.37 3.42
CA LEU A 345 2.89 -17.81 4.70
C LEU A 345 3.91 -18.93 4.50
N LEU A 346 4.77 -19.18 5.50
CA LEU A 346 5.81 -20.21 5.42
C LEU A 346 5.24 -21.63 5.32
N ASP A 347 4.00 -21.87 5.77
CA ASP A 347 3.29 -23.14 5.62
C ASP A 347 2.70 -23.36 4.22
N GLY A 348 2.85 -22.38 3.32
CA GLY A 348 2.36 -22.39 1.95
C GLY A 348 0.96 -21.80 1.76
N ASN A 349 0.19 -21.59 2.83
CA ASN A 349 -1.12 -20.95 2.76
C ASN A 349 -0.99 -19.47 2.37
N LEU A 350 -2.07 -18.88 1.85
CA LEU A 350 -2.16 -17.47 1.52
C LEU A 350 -2.80 -16.71 2.68
N MET A 351 -2.28 -15.53 2.99
CA MET A 351 -2.91 -14.58 3.89
C MET A 351 -3.35 -13.37 3.08
N VAL A 352 -4.67 -13.17 2.96
CA VAL A 352 -5.25 -11.94 2.45
C VAL A 352 -5.59 -11.05 3.64
N TYR A 353 -5.11 -9.82 3.65
CA TYR A 353 -5.35 -8.88 4.74
C TYR A 353 -5.84 -7.53 4.22
N TYR A 354 -6.65 -6.86 5.05
CA TYR A 354 -7.37 -5.64 4.68
C TYR A 354 -7.83 -4.90 5.93
N TYR A 355 -8.26 -3.65 5.78
CA TYR A 355 -9.01 -2.99 6.85
C TYR A 355 -10.52 -3.07 6.58
N SER A 356 -11.29 -3.23 7.66
CA SER A 356 -12.76 -3.17 7.60
C SER A 356 -13.36 -2.77 8.93
N GLY A 357 -14.50 -2.07 8.90
CA GLY A 357 -15.20 -1.69 10.12
C GLY A 357 -16.54 -1.00 9.89
N PRO A 358 -17.28 -0.68 10.96
CA PRO A 358 -18.62 -0.09 10.87
C PRO A 358 -18.62 1.35 10.36
N SER A 359 -17.52 2.08 10.48
CA SER A 359 -17.36 3.45 10.02
C SER A 359 -15.89 3.81 9.84
N THR A 360 -15.59 4.96 9.23
CA THR A 360 -14.22 5.49 9.10
C THR A 360 -13.59 5.91 10.43
N HIS A 361 -14.38 6.00 11.50
CA HIS A 361 -13.91 6.24 12.88
C HIS A 361 -13.58 4.93 13.61
N ARG A 362 -13.92 3.79 13.02
CA ARG A 362 -13.66 2.49 13.63
C ARG A 362 -13.49 1.44 12.53
N THR A 363 -12.24 1.03 12.35
CA THR A 363 -11.86 -0.07 11.45
C THR A 363 -10.81 -0.94 12.13
N ASP A 364 -10.86 -2.21 11.83
CA ASP A 364 -9.96 -3.23 12.32
C ASP A 364 -8.98 -3.65 11.22
N PHE A 365 -7.83 -4.21 11.60
CA PHE A 365 -6.96 -4.95 10.70
C PHE A 365 -7.46 -6.39 10.62
N CYS A 366 -8.11 -6.72 9.52
CA CYS A 366 -8.71 -8.03 9.28
C CYS A 366 -7.85 -8.87 8.35
N TYR A 367 -7.95 -10.19 8.47
CA TYR A 367 -7.31 -11.13 7.54
C TYR A 367 -8.10 -12.41 7.35
N ALA A 368 -7.80 -13.11 6.25
CA ALA A 368 -8.25 -14.46 5.98
C ALA A 368 -7.07 -15.33 5.57
N ILE A 369 -6.96 -16.53 6.13
CA ILE A 369 -6.01 -17.57 5.73
C ILE A 369 -6.70 -18.49 4.74
N ILE A 370 -6.06 -18.72 3.62
CA ILE A 370 -6.64 -19.39 2.45
C ILE A 370 -5.71 -20.51 2.00
N GLU A 371 -6.27 -21.70 1.86
CA GLU A 371 -5.66 -22.81 1.15
C GLU A 371 -5.86 -22.61 -0.36
N GLU A 372 -4.75 -22.67 -1.10
CA GLU A 372 -4.76 -22.51 -2.56
C GLU A 372 -5.42 -23.69 -3.29
#